data_915583b2b52fdae35bc9191505c7630a
#
_entry.id   915583b2b52fdae35bc9191505c7630a
#
_cell.length_a   1.000
_cell.length_b   1.000
_cell.length_c   1.000
_cell.angle_alpha   90.00
_cell.angle_beta   90.00
_cell.angle_gamma   90.00
#
_symmetry.space_group_name_H-M   'P 1'
#
loop_
_entity.id
_entity.type
_entity.pdbx_description
1 polymer ?
#
loop_
_entity_poly.entity_id
_entity_poly.type
_entity_poly.pdbx_seq_one_letter_code
_entity_poly.pdbx_strand_id
1 'polypeptide(L)'
;MSRWLLDFAVADGFAGFVRLELRETERIAWFWTYLVGVPDIEGVIVVRDHEVLLPRQALEIRAEGLWAELWCEAKREHWTIGLEAFGVRLDAPEDALRAGGEIGERIAVGLDIEWEVGDDGPPAGVVHGDVLVGRARHAIDGRGWFYDDATPDPGPVEGEVISTVYIPVGDGCVERRLVRAGGALLWSLDRREILGGRGDDRR
;
A
#
# COMPACT_ATOMS: atom_id res chain seq x y z
N MET A 1 -5.58 -17.61 -5.15
CA MET A 1 -5.14 -16.19 -5.16
C MET A 1 -4.48 -15.95 -3.83
N SER A 2 -3.19 -15.73 -3.82
CA SER A 2 -2.44 -15.47 -2.58
C SER A 2 -2.14 -13.99 -2.46
N ARG A 3 -2.24 -13.46 -1.24
CA ARG A 3 -2.07 -12.02 -1.00
C ARG A 3 -1.33 -11.74 0.31
N TRP A 4 -0.63 -10.63 0.31
CA TRP A 4 0.04 -10.06 1.48
C TRP A 4 -0.22 -8.56 1.51
N LEU A 5 -0.54 -8.06 2.67
CA LEU A 5 -0.76 -6.63 2.92
C LEU A 5 -0.06 -6.27 4.23
N LEU A 6 0.86 -5.33 4.16
CA LEU A 6 1.42 -4.66 5.33
C LEU A 6 0.90 -3.23 5.36
N ASP A 7 0.20 -2.88 6.41
CA ASP A 7 -0.17 -1.52 6.78
C ASP A 7 0.78 -1.00 7.84
N PHE A 8 1.20 0.25 7.77
CA PHE A 8 1.97 0.89 8.83
C PHE A 8 1.55 2.34 9.05
N ALA A 9 1.77 2.82 10.27
CA ALA A 9 1.55 4.21 10.63
C ALA A 9 2.52 4.65 11.74
N VAL A 10 3.09 5.85 11.57
CA VAL A 10 3.97 6.52 12.52
C VAL A 10 3.22 7.65 13.20
N ALA A 11 3.62 8.01 14.41
CA ALA A 11 2.87 8.95 15.27
C ALA A 11 2.58 10.31 14.62
N ASP A 12 3.45 10.80 13.76
CA ASP A 12 3.36 12.13 13.13
C ASP A 12 2.45 12.18 11.89
N GLY A 13 1.72 11.08 11.62
CA GLY A 13 0.79 11.02 10.49
C GLY A 13 1.42 10.49 9.20
N PHE A 14 2.72 10.16 9.22
CA PHE A 14 3.33 9.41 8.14
C PHE A 14 2.83 7.97 8.19
N ALA A 15 2.26 7.51 7.10
CA ALA A 15 1.71 6.16 7.01
C ALA A 15 1.82 5.62 5.58
N GLY A 16 1.71 4.32 5.47
CA GLY A 16 1.71 3.67 4.16
C GLY A 16 1.20 2.24 4.24
N PHE A 17 1.10 1.64 3.08
CA PHE A 17 0.87 0.21 2.97
C PHE A 17 1.54 -0.37 1.73
N VAL A 18 1.88 -1.65 1.82
CA VAL A 18 2.41 -2.46 0.72
C VAL A 18 1.47 -3.62 0.51
N ARG A 19 1.04 -3.85 -0.72
CA ARG A 19 0.22 -5.00 -1.07
C ARG A 19 0.78 -5.73 -2.28
N LEU A 20 0.83 -7.06 -2.17
CA LEU A 20 1.16 -7.99 -3.24
C LEU A 20 0.02 -9.00 -3.36
N GLU A 21 -0.50 -9.19 -4.57
CA GLU A 21 -1.48 -10.24 -4.90
C GLU A 21 -0.96 -11.09 -6.05
N LEU A 22 -0.92 -12.41 -5.85
CA LEU A 22 -0.61 -13.36 -6.92
C LEU A 22 -1.90 -13.82 -7.60
N ARG A 23 -2.06 -13.51 -8.86
CA ARG A 23 -3.19 -13.87 -9.70
C ARG A 23 -2.77 -15.04 -10.60
N GLU A 24 -2.69 -16.22 -10.02
CA GLU A 24 -2.13 -17.41 -10.63
C GLU A 24 -2.83 -17.80 -11.95
N THR A 25 -4.16 -17.66 -12.02
CA THR A 25 -4.95 -17.96 -13.23
C THR A 25 -4.57 -17.02 -14.38
N GLU A 26 -4.24 -15.77 -14.10
CA GLU A 26 -3.86 -14.74 -15.06
C GLU A 26 -2.35 -14.74 -15.30
N ARG A 27 -1.60 -15.46 -14.48
CA ARG A 27 -0.14 -15.56 -14.49
C ARG A 27 0.58 -14.22 -14.28
N ILE A 28 -0.03 -13.34 -13.50
CA ILE A 28 0.49 -12.03 -13.14
C ILE A 28 0.44 -11.82 -11.64
N ALA A 29 1.21 -10.86 -11.17
CA ALA A 29 1.12 -10.30 -9.84
C ALA A 29 0.66 -8.84 -9.93
N TRP A 30 -0.11 -8.43 -8.96
CA TRP A 30 -0.46 -7.04 -8.72
C TRP A 30 0.32 -6.55 -7.52
N PHE A 31 1.02 -5.44 -7.70
CA PHE A 31 1.76 -4.78 -6.64
C PHE A 31 1.35 -3.33 -6.52
N TRP A 32 1.17 -2.87 -5.29
CA TRP A 32 1.03 -1.44 -5.03
C TRP A 32 1.46 -1.05 -3.62
N THR A 33 1.99 0.16 -3.54
CA THR A 33 2.36 0.86 -2.33
C THR A 33 1.84 2.28 -2.40
N TYR A 34 1.29 2.74 -1.29
CA TYR A 34 0.86 4.12 -1.09
C TYR A 34 1.53 4.68 0.17
N LEU A 35 2.04 5.91 0.07
CA LEU A 35 2.62 6.64 1.19
C LEU A 35 1.88 7.97 1.33
N VAL A 36 1.49 8.33 2.56
CA VAL A 36 0.83 9.58 2.92
C VAL A 36 1.53 10.23 4.09
N GLY A 37 1.47 11.55 4.19
CA GLY A 37 2.08 12.30 5.28
C GLY A 37 3.61 12.17 5.35
N VAL A 38 4.27 11.89 4.23
CA VAL A 38 5.74 11.87 4.16
C VAL A 38 6.26 13.27 4.50
N PRO A 39 7.21 13.42 5.45
CA PRO A 39 7.74 14.73 5.82
C PRO A 39 8.24 15.52 4.59
N ASP A 40 7.92 16.81 4.54
CA ASP A 40 8.30 17.76 3.48
C ASP A 40 7.75 17.43 2.07
N ILE A 41 6.80 16.49 1.97
CA ILE A 41 6.17 16.11 0.70
C ILE A 41 4.65 16.23 0.83
N GLU A 42 4.08 17.12 0.03
CA GLU A 42 2.63 17.25 -0.08
C GLU A 42 2.06 16.17 -1.02
N GLY A 43 0.82 15.75 -0.74
CA GLY A 43 0.09 14.80 -1.57
C GLY A 43 0.31 13.33 -1.18
N VAL A 44 0.13 12.45 -2.14
CA VAL A 44 0.21 10.99 -1.98
C VAL A 44 1.24 10.43 -2.95
N ILE A 45 2.07 9.52 -2.48
CA ILE A 45 3.02 8.81 -3.34
C ILE A 45 2.45 7.43 -3.64
N VAL A 46 2.45 7.06 -4.92
CA VAL A 46 1.91 5.81 -5.43
C VAL A 46 2.98 5.07 -6.22
N VAL A 47 3.19 3.81 -5.88
CA VAL A 47 3.88 2.83 -6.74
C VAL A 47 2.84 1.77 -7.07
N ARG A 48 2.56 1.52 -8.35
CA ARG A 48 1.58 0.54 -8.78
C ARG A 48 1.99 -0.15 -10.06
N ASP A 49 1.92 -1.47 -10.06
CA ASP A 49 2.03 -2.28 -11.27
C ASP A 49 1.09 -3.50 -11.13
N HIS A 50 0.20 -3.67 -12.11
CA HIS A 50 -0.80 -4.73 -12.12
C HIS A 50 -0.52 -5.80 -13.19
N GLU A 51 0.63 -5.76 -13.84
CA GLU A 51 0.99 -6.68 -14.92
C GLU A 51 2.36 -7.32 -14.71
N VAL A 52 2.86 -7.34 -13.46
CA VAL A 52 4.13 -7.97 -13.15
C VAL A 52 4.04 -9.48 -13.37
N LEU A 53 5.04 -10.07 -13.96
CA LEU A 53 5.09 -11.53 -14.09
C LEU A 53 5.15 -12.20 -12.71
N LEU A 54 4.46 -13.35 -12.58
CA LEU A 54 4.51 -14.13 -11.34
C LEU A 54 5.94 -14.46 -10.93
N PRO A 55 6.28 -14.30 -9.64
CA PRO A 55 7.55 -14.72 -9.10
C PRO A 55 7.72 -16.25 -9.24
N ARG A 56 8.96 -16.70 -9.46
CA ARG A 56 9.23 -18.13 -9.71
C ARG A 56 9.51 -18.92 -8.43
N GLN A 57 10.09 -18.32 -7.42
CA GLN A 57 10.56 -19.05 -6.23
C GLN A 57 10.33 -18.33 -4.90
N ALA A 58 10.42 -17.01 -4.85
CA ALA A 58 10.23 -16.20 -3.68
C ALA A 58 9.14 -15.14 -3.96
N LEU A 59 8.72 -14.39 -2.96
CA LEU A 59 7.83 -13.25 -3.18
C LEU A 59 8.65 -12.04 -3.67
N GLU A 60 9.50 -12.27 -4.66
CA GLU A 60 10.29 -11.26 -5.33
C GLU A 60 9.69 -10.96 -6.70
N ILE A 61 9.35 -9.71 -6.94
CA ILE A 61 8.81 -9.22 -8.22
C ILE A 61 9.77 -8.23 -8.87
N ARG A 62 9.81 -8.26 -10.20
CA ARG A 62 10.63 -7.36 -11.01
C ARG A 62 9.86 -6.93 -12.25
N ALA A 63 9.80 -5.62 -12.47
CA ALA A 63 9.29 -5.00 -13.68
C ALA A 63 10.16 -3.80 -14.06
N GLU A 64 9.84 -3.11 -15.13
CA GLU A 64 10.55 -1.89 -15.50
C GLU A 64 10.37 -0.81 -14.43
N GLY A 65 11.47 -0.47 -13.74
CA GLY A 65 11.45 0.53 -12.67
C GLY A 65 10.78 0.06 -11.37
N LEU A 66 10.64 -1.25 -11.17
CA LEU A 66 10.12 -1.85 -9.95
C LEU A 66 10.91 -3.11 -9.58
N TRP A 67 11.46 -3.13 -8.38
CA TRP A 67 11.87 -4.33 -7.66
C TRP A 67 11.21 -4.32 -6.29
N ALA A 68 10.59 -5.42 -5.90
CA ALA A 68 10.10 -5.59 -4.54
C ALA A 68 10.24 -7.04 -4.08
N GLU A 69 10.52 -7.22 -2.79
CA GLU A 69 10.63 -8.51 -2.13
C GLU A 69 9.90 -8.48 -0.79
N LEU A 70 9.12 -9.54 -0.54
CA LEU A 70 8.53 -9.81 0.76
C LEU A 70 9.18 -11.09 1.28
N TRP A 71 9.98 -10.97 2.32
CA TRP A 71 10.70 -12.09 2.91
C TRP A 71 10.10 -12.48 4.25
N CYS A 72 9.73 -13.75 4.38
CA CYS A 72 9.19 -14.33 5.62
C CYS A 72 10.34 -14.92 6.45
N GLU A 73 10.78 -14.24 7.48
CA GLU A 73 11.75 -14.75 8.45
C GLU A 73 11.11 -15.80 9.36
N ALA A 74 9.97 -15.46 9.92
CA ALA A 74 9.15 -16.36 10.72
C ALA A 74 7.67 -16.16 10.37
N LYS A 75 6.99 -17.25 10.00
CA LYS A 75 5.61 -17.20 9.54
C LYS A 75 4.69 -16.60 10.62
N ARG A 76 4.01 -15.48 10.25
CA ARG A 76 3.10 -14.70 11.10
C ARG A 76 3.76 -14.02 12.30
N GLU A 77 5.07 -13.97 12.34
CA GLU A 77 5.83 -13.37 13.43
C GLU A 77 6.79 -12.29 12.93
N HIS A 78 7.48 -12.52 11.81
CA HIS A 78 8.48 -11.60 11.31
C HIS A 78 8.55 -11.61 9.78
N TRP A 79 8.42 -10.42 9.19
CA TRP A 79 8.52 -10.18 7.76
C TRP A 79 9.39 -8.97 7.45
N THR A 80 10.20 -9.11 6.40
CA THR A 80 10.98 -8.01 5.82
C THR A 80 10.40 -7.64 4.45
N ILE A 81 10.32 -6.35 4.17
CA ILE A 81 9.83 -5.82 2.89
C ILE A 81 10.87 -4.88 2.31
N GLY A 82 11.42 -5.25 1.16
CA GLY A 82 12.28 -4.43 0.33
C GLY A 82 11.52 -3.87 -0.87
N LEU A 83 11.78 -2.62 -1.23
CA LEU A 83 11.27 -1.98 -2.44
C LEU A 83 12.29 -1.01 -3.00
N GLU A 84 12.50 -1.09 -4.31
CA GLU A 84 13.15 -0.06 -5.11
C GLU A 84 12.28 0.21 -6.34
N ALA A 85 11.73 1.39 -6.46
CA ALA A 85 10.80 1.71 -7.54
C ALA A 85 10.84 3.17 -7.95
N PHE A 86 10.23 3.44 -9.11
CA PHE A 86 9.78 4.77 -9.45
C PHE A 86 8.27 4.86 -9.24
N GLY A 87 7.86 5.70 -8.31
CA GLY A 87 6.47 6.04 -8.05
C GLY A 87 6.07 7.35 -8.71
N VAL A 88 4.83 7.72 -8.47
CA VAL A 88 4.24 9.00 -8.89
C VAL A 88 3.75 9.72 -7.64
N ARG A 89 4.12 10.99 -7.49
CA ARG A 89 3.54 11.89 -6.52
C ARG A 89 2.28 12.52 -7.10
N LEU A 90 1.17 12.33 -6.44
CA LEU A 90 -0.14 12.90 -6.77
C LEU A 90 -0.42 14.08 -5.83
N ASP A 91 -0.79 15.23 -6.36
CA ASP A 91 -1.15 16.41 -5.56
C ASP A 91 -2.49 16.20 -4.83
N ALA A 92 -3.41 15.46 -5.45
CA ALA A 92 -4.67 15.04 -4.83
C ALA A 92 -4.88 13.51 -4.97
N PRO A 93 -5.40 12.83 -3.92
CA PRO A 93 -5.63 11.38 -3.97
C PRO A 93 -6.53 10.94 -5.13
N GLU A 94 -7.50 11.77 -5.53
CA GLU A 94 -8.46 11.51 -6.61
C GLU A 94 -7.78 11.44 -7.99
N ASP A 95 -6.58 11.98 -8.11
CA ASP A 95 -5.80 11.92 -9.36
C ASP A 95 -5.45 10.48 -9.74
N ALA A 96 -5.41 9.56 -8.76
CA ALA A 96 -5.24 8.13 -9.00
C ALA A 96 -6.40 7.51 -9.83
N LEU A 97 -7.56 8.16 -9.88
CA LEU A 97 -8.75 7.67 -10.60
C LEU A 97 -8.86 8.20 -12.03
N ARG A 98 -7.92 9.02 -12.48
CA ARG A 98 -7.95 9.58 -13.83
C ARG A 98 -7.75 8.50 -14.89
N ALA A 99 -8.53 8.57 -15.95
CA ALA A 99 -8.35 7.69 -17.10
C ALA A 99 -6.99 7.96 -17.76
N GLY A 100 -6.23 6.91 -18.00
CA GLY A 100 -4.90 7.01 -18.62
C GLY A 100 -3.72 6.84 -17.65
N GLY A 101 -4.00 6.51 -16.39
CA GLY A 101 -3.00 6.27 -15.35
C GLY A 101 -2.76 7.49 -14.47
N GLU A 102 -1.91 7.31 -13.48
CA GLU A 102 -1.53 8.38 -12.56
C GLU A 102 -0.71 9.45 -13.30
N ILE A 103 -1.20 10.69 -13.25
CA ILE A 103 -0.52 11.86 -13.79
C ILE A 103 0.03 12.65 -12.61
N GLY A 104 1.35 12.65 -12.48
CA GLY A 104 2.03 13.35 -11.39
C GLY A 104 3.55 13.40 -11.60
N GLU A 105 4.27 13.88 -10.62
CA GLU A 105 5.71 13.91 -10.63
C GLU A 105 6.29 12.52 -10.37
N ARG A 106 7.16 12.05 -11.28
CA ARG A 106 7.88 10.79 -11.08
C ARG A 106 8.93 10.95 -9.98
N ILE A 107 8.90 10.07 -8.98
CA ILE A 107 9.77 10.12 -7.83
C ILE A 107 10.34 8.73 -7.51
N ALA A 108 11.61 8.67 -7.09
CA ALA A 108 12.20 7.42 -6.61
C ALA A 108 11.62 7.08 -5.23
N VAL A 109 11.27 5.81 -5.02
CA VAL A 109 10.73 5.27 -3.76
C VAL A 109 11.51 4.03 -3.37
N GLY A 110 11.92 3.94 -2.12
CA GLY A 110 12.53 2.75 -1.53
C GLY A 110 11.90 2.43 -0.19
N LEU A 111 11.77 1.16 0.12
CA LEU A 111 11.42 0.66 1.44
C LEU A 111 12.47 -0.36 1.86
N ASP A 112 12.86 -0.29 3.11
CA ASP A 112 13.65 -1.30 3.81
C ASP A 112 13.05 -1.38 5.22
N ILE A 113 12.00 -2.19 5.36
CA ILE A 113 11.15 -2.20 6.55
C ILE A 113 10.96 -3.63 7.04
N GLU A 114 10.92 -3.75 8.35
CA GLU A 114 10.64 -4.99 9.06
C GLU A 114 9.35 -4.86 9.86
N TRP A 115 8.55 -5.90 9.85
CA TRP A 115 7.39 -6.05 10.70
C TRP A 115 7.57 -7.23 11.64
N GLU A 116 7.36 -6.99 12.93
CA GLU A 116 7.34 -8.02 13.96
C GLU A 116 5.98 -8.04 14.68
N VAL A 117 5.49 -9.24 14.98
CA VAL A 117 4.23 -9.42 15.70
C VAL A 117 4.34 -8.81 17.11
N GLY A 118 3.29 -8.10 17.52
CA GLY A 118 3.18 -7.55 18.86
C GLY A 118 2.60 -8.55 19.88
N ASP A 119 2.52 -8.13 21.13
CA ASP A 119 1.99 -8.93 22.23
C ASP A 119 0.54 -9.41 22.05
N ASP A 120 -0.25 -8.64 21.28
CA ASP A 120 -1.65 -8.96 20.96
C ASP A 120 -1.78 -10.06 19.89
N GLY A 121 -0.66 -10.48 19.30
CA GLY A 121 -0.62 -11.45 18.20
C GLY A 121 -1.04 -10.82 16.85
N PRO A 122 -0.89 -11.61 15.74
CA PRO A 122 -1.19 -11.10 14.40
C PRO A 122 -2.69 -10.77 14.25
N PRO A 123 -3.05 -9.74 13.43
CA PRO A 123 -2.17 -9.02 12.48
C PRO A 123 -1.38 -7.86 13.08
N ALA A 124 -1.60 -7.49 14.34
CA ALA A 124 -0.98 -6.33 14.96
C ALA A 124 0.49 -6.57 15.32
N GLY A 125 1.30 -5.53 15.14
CA GLY A 125 2.72 -5.59 15.43
C GLY A 125 3.38 -4.23 15.42
N VAL A 126 4.69 -4.26 15.37
CA VAL A 126 5.55 -3.07 15.22
C VAL A 126 6.21 -3.09 13.84
N VAL A 127 6.46 -1.91 13.32
CA VAL A 127 7.19 -1.72 12.07
C VAL A 127 8.35 -0.78 12.33
N HIS A 128 9.53 -1.15 11.88
CA HIS A 128 10.71 -0.30 11.89
C HIS A 128 11.51 -0.42 10.60
N GLY A 129 12.39 0.53 10.37
CA GLY A 129 13.23 0.58 9.17
C GLY A 129 13.23 1.95 8.52
N ASP A 130 13.33 1.97 7.19
CA ASP A 130 13.52 3.18 6.42
C ASP A 130 12.61 3.25 5.20
N VAL A 131 12.12 4.47 4.93
CA VAL A 131 11.45 4.83 3.68
C VAL A 131 12.28 5.90 2.97
N LEU A 132 12.63 5.65 1.73
CA LEU A 132 13.33 6.61 0.87
C LEU A 132 12.31 7.22 -0.10
N VAL A 133 12.32 8.55 -0.19
CA VAL A 133 11.52 9.28 -1.16
C VAL A 133 12.41 10.34 -1.82
N GLY A 134 12.61 10.22 -3.13
CA GLY A 134 13.57 11.02 -3.85
C GLY A 134 14.99 10.79 -3.34
N ARG A 135 15.53 11.75 -2.60
CA ARG A 135 16.84 11.67 -1.95
C ARG A 135 16.76 11.67 -0.42
N ALA A 136 15.57 11.83 0.12
CA ALA A 136 15.35 11.87 1.55
C ALA A 136 15.14 10.45 2.10
N ARG A 137 15.69 10.20 3.27
CA ARG A 137 15.52 8.97 4.02
C ARG A 137 14.75 9.30 5.30
N HIS A 138 13.66 8.60 5.52
CA HIS A 138 12.78 8.76 6.65
C HIS A 138 12.79 7.47 7.46
N ALA A 139 13.37 7.50 8.65
CA ALA A 139 13.27 6.38 9.57
C ALA A 139 11.81 6.23 10.03
N ILE A 140 11.34 5.00 10.05
CA ILE A 140 10.03 4.66 10.59
C ILE A 140 10.20 3.79 11.83
N ASP A 141 9.41 4.10 12.86
CA ASP A 141 9.25 3.31 14.07
C ASP A 141 7.81 3.52 14.53
N GLY A 142 6.99 2.51 14.33
CA GLY A 142 5.56 2.68 14.49
C GLY A 142 4.78 1.39 14.62
N ARG A 143 3.48 1.50 14.44
CA ARG A 143 2.59 0.35 14.40
C ARG A 143 2.46 -0.21 13.00
N GLY A 144 2.39 -1.56 12.92
CA GLY A 144 2.15 -2.27 11.67
C GLY A 144 1.10 -3.34 11.83
N TRP A 145 0.43 -3.66 10.73
CA TRP A 145 -0.55 -4.75 10.66
C TRP A 145 -0.27 -5.56 9.39
N PHE A 146 0.04 -6.83 9.60
CA PHE A 146 0.35 -7.74 8.49
C PHE A 146 -0.79 -8.74 8.29
N TYR A 147 -1.30 -8.77 7.05
CA TYR A 147 -2.41 -9.62 6.65
C TYR A 147 -1.97 -10.56 5.52
N ASP A 148 -2.38 -11.80 5.60
CA ASP A 148 -2.18 -12.83 4.59
C ASP A 148 -3.52 -13.51 4.24
N ASP A 149 -3.49 -14.59 3.48
CA ASP A 149 -4.70 -15.35 3.11
C ASP A 149 -5.47 -15.92 4.31
N ALA A 150 -4.81 -16.09 5.46
CA ALA A 150 -5.41 -16.60 6.69
C ALA A 150 -5.98 -15.49 7.58
N THR A 151 -5.69 -14.24 7.26
CA THR A 151 -6.10 -13.07 8.04
C THR A 151 -7.00 -12.18 7.17
N PRO A 152 -8.23 -11.87 7.58
CA PRO A 152 -9.11 -11.00 6.80
C PRO A 152 -8.49 -9.59 6.67
N ASP A 153 -8.77 -8.92 5.55
CA ASP A 153 -8.43 -7.51 5.38
C ASP A 153 -9.06 -6.67 6.50
N PRO A 154 -8.44 -5.53 6.88
CA PRO A 154 -9.04 -4.63 7.86
C PRO A 154 -10.42 -4.19 7.41
N GLY A 155 -11.36 -4.21 8.33
CA GLY A 155 -12.69 -3.67 8.12
C GLY A 155 -12.73 -2.14 8.23
N PRO A 156 -13.93 -1.54 8.08
CA PRO A 156 -14.14 -0.13 8.36
C PRO A 156 -13.79 0.21 9.81
N VAL A 157 -13.08 1.33 10.00
CA VAL A 157 -12.72 1.88 11.31
C VAL A 157 -13.39 3.24 11.46
N GLU A 158 -14.13 3.44 12.56
CA GLU A 158 -14.71 4.74 12.88
C GLU A 158 -13.68 5.65 13.57
N GLY A 159 -13.58 6.91 13.13
CA GLY A 159 -12.67 7.88 13.70
C GLY A 159 -12.50 9.12 12.83
N GLU A 160 -11.56 9.98 13.20
CA GLU A 160 -11.18 11.16 12.43
C GLU A 160 -10.39 10.73 11.19
N VAL A 161 -10.90 11.03 9.99
CA VAL A 161 -10.19 10.74 8.73
C VAL A 161 -9.04 11.73 8.57
N ILE A 162 -7.82 11.21 8.52
CA ILE A 162 -6.59 11.99 8.34
C ILE A 162 -6.22 12.08 6.86
N SER A 163 -6.37 10.98 6.13
CA SER A 163 -6.08 10.92 4.69
C SER A 163 -6.96 9.87 4.03
N THR A 164 -7.20 10.06 2.74
CA THR A 164 -7.90 9.08 1.90
C THR A 164 -7.06 8.78 0.67
N VAL A 165 -7.01 7.53 0.26
CA VAL A 165 -6.39 7.12 -0.99
C VAL A 165 -7.35 6.26 -1.81
N TYR A 166 -7.25 6.35 -3.12
CA TYR A 166 -8.08 5.63 -4.05
C TYR A 166 -7.20 4.67 -4.88
N ILE A 167 -7.58 3.41 -4.89
CA ILE A 167 -6.86 2.34 -5.59
C ILE A 167 -7.74 1.84 -6.72
N PRO A 168 -7.47 2.19 -7.98
CA PRO A 168 -8.19 1.63 -9.12
C PRO A 168 -7.98 0.12 -9.19
N VAL A 169 -9.07 -0.65 -9.31
CA VAL A 169 -9.05 -2.11 -9.40
C VAL A 169 -10.10 -2.56 -10.44
N GLY A 170 -9.63 -2.94 -11.62
CA GLY A 170 -10.52 -3.25 -12.74
C GLY A 170 -11.41 -2.05 -13.09
N ASP A 171 -12.72 -2.25 -13.20
CA ASP A 171 -13.71 -1.19 -13.48
C ASP A 171 -14.18 -0.44 -12.22
N GLY A 172 -13.54 -0.67 -11.09
CA GLY A 172 -13.89 -0.08 -9.80
C GLY A 172 -12.72 0.58 -9.09
N CYS A 173 -12.95 1.05 -7.88
CA CYS A 173 -11.89 1.47 -6.98
C CYS A 173 -12.11 0.93 -5.56
N VAL A 174 -11.02 0.81 -4.85
CA VAL A 174 -11.00 0.57 -3.41
C VAL A 174 -10.60 1.88 -2.75
N GLU A 175 -11.41 2.35 -1.83
CA GLU A 175 -11.08 3.48 -0.98
C GLU A 175 -10.45 2.96 0.31
N ARG A 176 -9.29 3.52 0.67
CA ARG A 176 -8.66 3.29 1.97
C ARG A 176 -8.48 4.63 2.68
N ARG A 177 -8.77 4.63 3.97
CA ARG A 177 -8.65 5.82 4.82
C ARG A 177 -7.66 5.58 5.92
N LEU A 178 -6.77 6.54 6.14
CA LEU A 178 -6.00 6.63 7.37
C LEU A 178 -6.89 7.33 8.41
N VAL A 179 -7.19 6.64 9.49
CA VAL A 179 -8.14 7.10 10.52
C VAL A 179 -7.44 7.21 11.86
N ARG A 180 -7.68 8.27 12.60
CA ARG A 180 -7.30 8.39 14.01
C ARG A 180 -8.44 7.89 14.89
N ALA A 181 -8.23 6.78 15.58
CA ALA A 181 -9.18 6.16 16.49
C ALA A 181 -8.52 5.85 17.83
N GLY A 182 -9.07 6.30 18.95
CA GLY A 182 -8.51 6.04 20.27
C GLY A 182 -7.05 6.52 20.47
N GLY A 183 -6.62 7.54 19.72
CA GLY A 183 -5.24 8.05 19.74
C GLY A 183 -4.26 7.29 18.84
N ALA A 184 -4.68 6.22 18.18
CA ALA A 184 -3.87 5.48 17.22
C ALA A 184 -4.25 5.83 15.77
N LEU A 185 -3.29 5.74 14.86
CA LEU A 185 -3.53 5.82 13.42
C LEU A 185 -3.69 4.40 12.87
N LEU A 186 -4.74 4.19 12.08
CA LEU A 186 -5.13 2.89 11.53
C LEU A 186 -5.56 3.05 10.07
N TRP A 187 -5.19 2.09 9.22
CA TRP A 187 -5.78 2.00 7.91
C TRP A 187 -7.14 1.31 7.96
N SER A 188 -8.15 1.97 7.43
CA SER A 188 -9.51 1.46 7.27
C SER A 188 -9.75 1.11 5.80
N LEU A 189 -10.40 -0.01 5.54
CA LEU A 189 -10.85 -0.37 4.21
C LEU A 189 -12.33 0.02 4.08
N ASP A 190 -12.60 1.04 3.30
CA ASP A 190 -13.94 1.41 2.90
C ASP A 190 -14.22 0.98 1.45
N ARG A 191 -15.33 0.30 1.31
CA ARG A 191 -16.04 -0.17 0.11
C ARG A 191 -15.35 -0.08 -1.25
N ARG A 192 -15.50 -1.18 -2.01
CA ARG A 192 -15.44 -1.15 -3.47
C ARG A 192 -16.64 -0.37 -4.00
N GLU A 193 -16.43 0.82 -4.53
CA GLU A 193 -17.36 1.43 -5.44
C GLU A 193 -17.03 0.95 -6.86
N ILE A 194 -18.02 0.39 -7.54
CA ILE A 194 -17.95 0.22 -8.99
C ILE A 194 -18.06 1.64 -9.55
N LEU A 195 -17.01 2.14 -10.18
CA LEU A 195 -17.09 3.39 -10.94
C LEU A 195 -18.13 3.15 -12.03
N GLY A 196 -19.35 3.56 -11.74
CA GLY A 196 -20.49 3.37 -12.64
C GLY A 196 -20.14 3.91 -14.01
N GLY A 197 -20.27 3.08 -15.03
CA GLY A 197 -20.11 3.51 -16.41
C GLY A 197 -20.94 4.78 -16.60
N ARG A 198 -20.27 5.86 -17.01
CA ARG A 198 -20.98 7.04 -17.51
C ARG A 198 -21.88 6.55 -18.62
N GLY A 199 -23.17 6.43 -18.29
CA GLY A 199 -24.20 6.23 -19.28
C GLY A 199 -24.00 7.24 -20.39
N ASP A 200 -23.82 6.75 -21.60
CA ASP A 200 -23.80 7.52 -22.81
C ASP A 200 -25.22 8.06 -23.02
N ASP A 201 -25.52 9.16 -22.34
CA ASP A 201 -26.74 9.93 -22.56
C ASP A 201 -26.48 10.88 -23.75
N ARG A 202 -26.26 10.27 -24.92
CA ARG A 202 -26.44 10.94 -26.20
C ARG A 202 -27.81 10.56 -26.77
N ARG A 203 -28.77 11.38 -26.50
CA ARG A 203 -29.95 11.57 -27.39
C ARG A 203 -29.95 12.98 -27.91
#